data_2bba0c9b9b6373fd2904662ec2322d9c
#
_entry.id   2bba0c9b9b6373fd2904662ec2322d9c
#
_cell.length_a   1.000
_cell.length_b   1.000
_cell.length_c   1.000
_cell.angle_alpha   90.00
_cell.angle_beta   90.00
_cell.angle_gamma   90.00
#
_symmetry.space_group_name_H-M   'P 1'
#
loop_
_entity.id
_entity.type
_entity.pdbx_description
1 polymer ?
#
loop_
_entity_poly.entity_id
_entity_poly.type
_entity_poly.pdbx_seq_one_letter_code
_entity_poly.pdbx_strand_id
1 'polypeptide(L)'
;MQVISHTYELNQFLDLETYKKRLKNQYESVLLMEWDELRKVLWKENCVVSPVKFVKTVQKLAQIKDKDIFTGYEQNDMSEFLIFVIDCFHNALSREVNMNIQGTVENDRDKIALLCFDKIKQMFSKDYSEIWNIFYGIHISQLVSIKTDRMMSMTPEPFFIINLPIPQDNKMPSIIDCFDLYVECEIMDGDNCIFNEITGEKEPAKKNITFWSLPTILVVDIKRFNSSNRKNQILVDFPLTNLNLSKYVIGYNKESYVYDLYGVCNHSGSVLGGHYTSFVKNANDKWYHYNDSSVTEQVQTEQIVSPKAYCFFYRKRTIK
;
A
#
# COMPACT_ATOMS: atom_id res chain seq x y z
N MET A 1 -2.60 -7.46 11.62
CA MET A 1 -1.57 -8.48 11.92
C MET A 1 -1.78 -9.77 11.12
N GLN A 2 -2.95 -10.38 11.11
CA GLN A 2 -3.20 -11.65 10.40
C GLN A 2 -2.86 -11.59 8.90
N VAL A 3 -3.28 -10.54 8.20
CA VAL A 3 -2.95 -10.41 6.76
C VAL A 3 -1.45 -10.28 6.52
N ILE A 4 -0.73 -9.48 7.34
CA ILE A 4 0.73 -9.34 7.21
C ILE A 4 1.44 -10.66 7.50
N SER A 5 0.95 -11.46 8.46
CA SER A 5 1.53 -12.79 8.75
C SER A 5 1.39 -13.77 7.58
N HIS A 6 0.44 -13.52 6.67
CA HIS A 6 0.23 -14.29 5.44
C HIS A 6 0.90 -13.65 4.20
N THR A 7 1.69 -12.61 4.38
CA THR A 7 2.53 -12.03 3.32
C THR A 7 3.77 -12.90 3.16
N TYR A 8 3.68 -13.91 2.29
CA TYR A 8 4.73 -14.95 2.16
C TYR A 8 6.06 -14.37 1.72
N GLU A 9 6.06 -13.33 0.90
CA GLU A 9 7.26 -12.63 0.43
C GLU A 9 8.03 -11.98 1.59
N LEU A 10 7.30 -11.38 2.54
CA LEU A 10 7.90 -10.87 3.77
C LEU A 10 8.41 -12.00 4.67
N ASN A 11 7.63 -13.08 4.79
CA ASN A 11 8.02 -14.24 5.58
C ASN A 11 9.27 -14.91 5.01
N GLN A 12 9.33 -15.14 3.69
CA GLN A 12 10.51 -15.70 3.02
C GLN A 12 11.76 -14.84 3.24
N PHE A 13 11.62 -13.52 3.14
CA PHE A 13 12.72 -12.62 3.44
C PHE A 13 13.22 -12.75 4.89
N LEU A 14 12.30 -12.81 5.87
CA LEU A 14 12.65 -12.95 7.27
C LEU A 14 13.20 -14.35 7.62
N ASP A 15 12.74 -15.41 6.96
CA ASP A 15 13.21 -16.78 7.16
C ASP A 15 14.66 -17.00 6.75
N LEU A 16 15.18 -16.19 5.82
CA LEU A 16 16.60 -16.20 5.48
C LEU A 16 17.51 -15.79 6.65
N GLU A 17 16.96 -15.12 7.66
CA GLU A 17 17.65 -14.60 8.87
C GLU A 17 18.86 -13.68 8.56
N THR A 18 19.21 -13.47 7.30
CA THR A 18 20.31 -12.58 6.87
C THR A 18 20.04 -11.13 7.22
N TYR A 19 18.76 -10.75 7.36
CA TYR A 19 18.34 -9.42 7.76
C TYR A 19 18.88 -9.06 9.16
N LYS A 20 19.05 -10.03 10.07
CA LYS A 20 19.55 -9.79 11.44
C LYS A 20 20.93 -9.14 11.46
N LYS A 21 21.77 -9.44 10.44
CA LYS A 21 23.11 -8.83 10.30
C LYS A 21 23.07 -7.38 9.83
N ARG A 22 21.90 -6.92 9.35
CA ARG A 22 21.68 -5.59 8.79
C ARG A 22 20.87 -4.67 9.70
N LEU A 23 20.38 -5.21 10.84
CA LEU A 23 19.63 -4.43 11.80
C LEU A 23 20.48 -3.29 12.35
N LYS A 24 19.91 -2.10 12.36
CA LYS A 24 20.49 -0.93 13.00
C LYS A 24 20.29 -0.99 14.52
N ASN A 25 21.14 -0.31 15.27
CA ASN A 25 20.98 -0.19 16.73
C ASN A 25 19.94 0.87 17.08
N GLN A 26 18.66 0.57 16.84
CA GLN A 26 17.53 1.48 17.04
C GLN A 26 16.24 0.69 17.37
N TYR A 27 15.21 1.37 17.87
CA TYR A 27 13.98 0.73 18.33
C TYR A 27 13.16 0.09 17.21
N GLU A 28 13.26 0.58 15.97
CA GLU A 28 12.65 -0.03 14.80
C GLU A 28 13.14 -1.47 14.58
N SER A 29 14.42 -1.72 14.87
CA SER A 29 14.99 -3.07 14.80
C SER A 29 14.38 -4.01 15.84
N VAL A 30 14.07 -3.48 17.03
CA VAL A 30 13.36 -4.25 18.06
C VAL A 30 11.96 -4.60 17.58
N LEU A 31 11.23 -3.65 16.94
CA LEU A 31 9.89 -3.92 16.41
C LEU A 31 9.91 -5.02 15.34
N LEU A 32 10.87 -4.98 14.43
CA LEU A 32 10.99 -6.00 13.39
C LEU A 32 11.32 -7.38 13.98
N MET A 33 12.19 -7.45 15.00
CA MET A 33 12.50 -8.70 15.70
C MET A 33 11.26 -9.25 16.43
N GLU A 34 10.52 -8.41 17.16
CA GLU A 34 9.30 -8.82 17.86
C GLU A 34 8.21 -9.29 16.86
N TRP A 35 8.15 -8.69 15.68
CA TRP A 35 7.29 -9.18 14.60
C TRP A 35 7.73 -10.55 14.09
N ASP A 36 9.05 -10.75 13.87
CA ASP A 36 9.58 -12.03 13.40
C ASP A 36 9.31 -13.16 14.39
N GLU A 37 9.50 -12.90 15.69
CA GLU A 37 9.18 -13.87 16.75
C GLU A 37 7.67 -14.15 16.82
N LEU A 38 6.85 -13.11 16.76
CA LEU A 38 5.38 -13.26 16.79
C LEU A 38 4.87 -14.10 15.62
N ARG A 39 5.30 -13.80 14.37
CA ARG A 39 4.87 -14.57 13.20
C ARG A 39 5.28 -16.03 13.28
N LYS A 40 6.48 -16.35 13.79
CA LYS A 40 6.95 -17.72 13.98
C LYS A 40 6.05 -18.49 14.93
N VAL A 41 5.61 -17.86 16.02
CA VAL A 41 4.67 -18.47 16.97
C VAL A 41 3.30 -18.68 16.31
N LEU A 42 2.78 -17.70 15.57
CA LEU A 42 1.51 -17.79 14.87
C LEU A 42 1.44 -18.95 13.84
N TRP A 43 2.60 -19.32 13.27
CA TRP A 43 2.69 -20.38 12.26
C TRP A 43 3.12 -21.76 12.81
N LYS A 44 3.58 -21.81 14.05
CA LYS A 44 4.11 -23.05 14.62
C LYS A 44 3.01 -24.02 15.05
N GLU A 45 1.96 -23.51 15.70
CA GLU A 45 0.92 -24.32 16.31
C GLU A 45 -0.45 -23.63 16.15
N ASN A 46 -1.52 -24.42 16.17
CA ASN A 46 -2.88 -23.90 16.23
C ASN A 46 -3.19 -23.41 17.64
N CYS A 47 -2.87 -22.14 17.92
CA CYS A 47 -3.02 -21.53 19.24
C CYS A 47 -3.49 -20.08 19.15
N VAL A 48 -4.02 -19.58 20.26
CA VAL A 48 -4.30 -18.15 20.45
C VAL A 48 -3.08 -17.48 21.09
N VAL A 49 -2.52 -16.50 20.40
CA VAL A 49 -1.33 -15.78 20.84
C VAL A 49 -1.69 -14.37 21.26
N SER A 50 -1.25 -13.98 22.47
CA SER A 50 -1.35 -12.59 22.91
C SER A 50 -0.08 -11.82 22.50
N PRO A 51 -0.17 -10.81 21.61
CA PRO A 51 0.99 -10.11 21.05
C PRO A 51 1.54 -9.01 21.98
N VAL A 52 1.61 -9.27 23.28
CA VAL A 52 1.93 -8.25 24.31
C VAL A 52 3.26 -7.55 24.06
N LYS A 53 4.31 -8.29 23.70
CA LYS A 53 5.63 -7.72 23.44
C LYS A 53 5.61 -6.81 22.23
N PHE A 54 5.03 -7.28 21.13
CA PHE A 54 4.87 -6.50 19.90
C PHE A 54 4.10 -5.20 20.17
N VAL A 55 2.95 -5.27 20.85
CA VAL A 55 2.12 -4.08 21.16
C VAL A 55 2.90 -3.09 22.04
N LYS A 56 3.59 -3.54 23.10
CA LYS A 56 4.41 -2.67 23.94
C LYS A 56 5.55 -2.01 23.15
N THR A 57 6.16 -2.73 22.21
CA THR A 57 7.22 -2.19 21.37
C THR A 57 6.65 -1.13 20.39
N VAL A 58 5.47 -1.36 19.82
CA VAL A 58 4.75 -0.35 19.01
C VAL A 58 4.50 0.91 19.84
N GLN A 59 3.91 0.77 21.03
CA GLN A 59 3.60 1.91 21.91
C GLN A 59 4.85 2.71 22.28
N LYS A 60 5.94 2.01 22.62
CA LYS A 60 7.22 2.66 22.94
C LYS A 60 7.82 3.40 21.75
N LEU A 61 7.78 2.77 20.57
CA LEU A 61 8.30 3.37 19.36
C LEU A 61 7.44 4.57 18.91
N ALA A 62 6.12 4.48 19.07
CA ALA A 62 5.20 5.57 18.81
C ALA A 62 5.51 6.81 19.69
N GLN A 63 5.81 6.60 20.98
CA GLN A 63 6.27 7.66 21.88
C GLN A 63 7.57 8.31 21.38
N ILE A 64 8.55 7.51 20.95
CA ILE A 64 9.83 8.01 20.45
C ILE A 64 9.67 8.83 19.16
N LYS A 65 8.67 8.48 18.33
CA LYS A 65 8.40 9.12 17.04
C LYS A 65 7.32 10.22 17.09
N ASP A 66 6.87 10.60 18.28
CA ASP A 66 5.79 11.58 18.50
C ASP A 66 4.51 11.22 17.73
N LYS A 67 4.16 9.92 17.73
CA LYS A 67 2.94 9.37 17.12
C LYS A 67 1.92 9.01 18.22
N ASP A 68 1.35 10.02 18.85
CA ASP A 68 0.46 9.89 20.03
C ASP A 68 -0.67 8.90 19.84
N ILE A 69 -1.20 8.79 18.61
CA ILE A 69 -2.31 7.89 18.25
C ILE A 69 -2.00 6.41 18.51
N PHE A 70 -0.73 5.98 18.55
CA PHE A 70 -0.36 4.58 18.77
C PHE A 70 0.25 4.33 20.15
N THR A 71 0.21 5.29 21.07
CA THR A 71 0.80 5.17 22.41
C THR A 71 -0.11 4.48 23.42
N GLY A 72 -1.42 4.43 23.16
CA GLY A 72 -2.46 3.88 24.03
C GLY A 72 -3.12 2.62 23.49
N TYR A 73 -4.38 2.44 23.90
CA TYR A 73 -5.27 1.35 23.46
C TYR A 73 -6.50 1.90 22.73
N GLU A 74 -6.45 3.14 22.29
CA GLU A 74 -7.51 3.74 21.52
C GLU A 74 -7.65 3.09 20.16
N GLN A 75 -8.84 3.16 19.58
CA GLN A 75 -9.08 2.66 18.23
C GLN A 75 -8.46 3.60 17.23
N ASN A 76 -7.66 3.04 16.32
CA ASN A 76 -6.94 3.80 15.31
C ASN A 76 -7.30 3.32 13.90
N ASP A 77 -7.03 4.15 12.90
CA ASP A 77 -7.14 3.74 11.51
C ASP A 77 -6.12 2.65 11.18
N MET A 78 -6.61 1.59 10.53
CA MET A 78 -5.80 0.41 10.21
C MET A 78 -4.73 0.74 9.17
N SER A 79 -5.03 1.59 8.19
CA SER A 79 -4.10 1.96 7.13
C SER A 79 -2.97 2.84 7.67
N GLU A 80 -3.27 3.78 8.59
CA GLU A 80 -2.23 4.56 9.29
C GLU A 80 -1.32 3.65 10.13
N PHE A 81 -1.91 2.69 10.85
CA PHE A 81 -1.14 1.71 11.62
C PHE A 81 -0.26 0.85 10.72
N LEU A 82 -0.78 0.42 9.58
CA LEU A 82 -0.03 -0.38 8.61
C LEU A 82 1.17 0.40 8.05
N ILE A 83 0.97 1.66 7.67
CA ILE A 83 2.04 2.56 7.20
C ILE A 83 3.12 2.67 8.29
N PHE A 84 2.71 2.95 9.53
CA PHE A 84 3.65 3.07 10.66
C PHE A 84 4.51 1.81 10.84
N VAL A 85 3.91 0.63 10.79
CA VAL A 85 4.62 -0.65 10.99
C VAL A 85 5.58 -0.92 9.83
N ILE A 86 5.13 -0.74 8.58
CA ILE A 86 5.97 -1.00 7.39
C ILE A 86 7.12 0.00 7.29
N ASP A 87 6.89 1.28 7.62
CA ASP A 87 7.96 2.28 7.71
C ASP A 87 8.99 1.93 8.78
N CYS A 88 8.54 1.40 9.93
CA CYS A 88 9.47 0.93 10.96
C CYS A 88 10.29 -0.28 10.48
N PHE A 89 9.68 -1.22 9.75
CA PHE A 89 10.41 -2.35 9.15
C PHE A 89 11.43 -1.88 8.11
N HIS A 90 11.03 -0.93 7.27
CA HIS A 90 11.93 -0.29 6.32
C HIS A 90 13.13 0.36 7.03
N ASN A 91 12.85 1.21 8.02
CA ASN A 91 13.89 1.94 8.77
C ASN A 91 14.84 1.01 9.52
N ALA A 92 14.34 -0.11 10.06
CA ALA A 92 15.17 -1.11 10.74
C ALA A 92 16.28 -1.68 9.86
N LEU A 93 16.05 -1.74 8.55
CA LEU A 93 16.90 -2.39 7.54
C LEU A 93 17.55 -1.41 6.57
N SER A 94 17.16 -0.15 6.62
CA SER A 94 17.52 0.84 5.62
C SER A 94 19.02 1.11 5.61
N ARG A 95 19.58 1.29 4.41
CA ARG A 95 21.00 1.54 4.16
C ARG A 95 21.22 2.27 2.86
N GLU A 96 22.38 2.86 2.73
CA GLU A 96 22.85 3.45 1.46
C GLU A 96 23.19 2.35 0.47
N VAL A 97 22.69 2.49 -0.77
CA VAL A 97 23.00 1.59 -1.87
C VAL A 97 23.33 2.40 -3.13
N ASN A 98 24.46 2.09 -3.74
CA ASN A 98 24.83 2.67 -5.02
C ASN A 98 24.18 1.91 -6.17
N MET A 99 23.29 2.59 -6.89
CA MET A 99 22.60 2.06 -8.05
C MET A 99 23.20 2.63 -9.33
N ASN A 100 23.54 1.78 -10.29
CA ASN A 100 23.96 2.18 -11.62
C ASN A 100 22.81 1.94 -12.61
N ILE A 101 22.45 2.98 -13.36
CA ILE A 101 21.47 2.91 -14.44
C ILE A 101 22.26 2.61 -15.72
N GLN A 102 21.84 1.58 -16.46
CA GLN A 102 22.46 1.15 -17.71
C GLN A 102 21.39 1.07 -18.80
N GLY A 103 21.78 1.36 -20.03
CA GLY A 103 20.93 1.32 -21.21
C GLY A 103 21.00 2.61 -22.01
N THR A 104 20.29 2.65 -23.14
CA THR A 104 20.17 3.80 -24.05
C THR A 104 18.74 4.30 -24.05
N VAL A 105 18.56 5.61 -24.22
CA VAL A 105 17.24 6.23 -24.35
C VAL A 105 16.89 6.30 -25.82
N GLU A 106 15.94 5.47 -26.26
CA GLU A 106 15.56 5.35 -27.66
C GLU A 106 14.15 5.93 -27.96
N ASN A 107 13.31 6.03 -26.95
CA ASN A 107 11.91 6.46 -27.10
C ASN A 107 11.43 7.22 -25.85
N ASP A 108 10.17 7.71 -25.90
CA ASP A 108 9.61 8.49 -24.80
C ASP A 108 9.39 7.65 -23.51
N ARG A 109 9.14 6.35 -23.66
CA ARG A 109 9.07 5.45 -22.47
C ARG A 109 10.40 5.37 -21.76
N ASP A 110 11.49 5.32 -22.51
CA ASP A 110 12.85 5.26 -21.92
C ASP A 110 13.23 6.57 -21.21
N LYS A 111 12.73 7.73 -21.72
CA LYS A 111 12.88 9.02 -21.03
C LYS A 111 12.18 8.99 -19.66
N ILE A 112 10.95 8.46 -19.64
CA ILE A 112 10.20 8.31 -18.39
C ILE A 112 10.89 7.28 -17.48
N ALA A 113 11.42 6.18 -18.03
CA ALA A 113 12.18 5.20 -17.29
C ALA A 113 13.38 5.83 -16.60
N LEU A 114 14.16 6.63 -17.34
CA LEU A 114 15.31 7.33 -16.78
C LEU A 114 14.91 8.24 -15.62
N LEU A 115 13.84 9.03 -15.78
CA LEU A 115 13.30 9.89 -14.72
C LEU A 115 12.94 9.07 -13.45
N CYS A 116 12.26 7.94 -13.63
CA CYS A 116 11.88 7.05 -12.53
C CYS A 116 13.11 6.42 -11.86
N PHE A 117 14.06 5.92 -12.65
CA PHE A 117 15.27 5.29 -12.13
C PHE A 117 16.22 6.28 -11.46
N ASP A 118 16.33 7.51 -11.95
CA ASP A 118 17.06 8.59 -11.27
C ASP A 118 16.45 8.91 -9.91
N LYS A 119 15.11 8.98 -9.82
CA LYS A 119 14.43 9.15 -8.55
C LYS A 119 14.72 8.00 -7.57
N ILE A 120 14.61 6.75 -8.03
CA ILE A 120 14.92 5.56 -7.23
C ILE A 120 16.38 5.60 -6.78
N LYS A 121 17.32 5.91 -7.67
CA LYS A 121 18.75 6.02 -7.38
C LYS A 121 19.02 7.05 -6.29
N GLN A 122 18.40 8.24 -6.39
CA GLN A 122 18.52 9.26 -5.36
C GLN A 122 17.99 8.81 -4.00
N MET A 123 16.89 8.05 -3.99
CA MET A 123 16.33 7.50 -2.76
C MET A 123 17.22 6.40 -2.19
N PHE A 124 17.63 5.43 -3.01
CA PHE A 124 18.44 4.29 -2.57
C PHE A 124 19.85 4.68 -2.14
N SER A 125 20.39 5.80 -2.67
CA SER A 125 21.65 6.35 -2.20
C SER A 125 21.63 6.78 -0.74
N LYS A 126 20.44 6.94 -0.14
CA LYS A 126 20.22 7.33 1.25
C LYS A 126 19.56 6.24 2.06
N ASP A 127 18.54 5.59 1.49
CA ASP A 127 17.58 4.84 2.25
C ASP A 127 16.93 3.69 1.44
N TYR A 128 17.63 2.57 1.32
CA TYR A 128 17.13 1.35 0.68
C TYR A 128 16.92 0.24 1.69
N SER A 129 15.84 -0.52 1.57
CA SER A 129 15.64 -1.81 2.22
C SER A 129 14.91 -2.79 1.32
N GLU A 130 14.97 -4.08 1.66
CA GLU A 130 14.24 -5.14 0.95
C GLU A 130 12.71 -5.01 1.07
N ILE A 131 12.22 -4.29 2.08
CA ILE A 131 10.80 -3.95 2.26
C ILE A 131 10.26 -3.18 1.05
N TRP A 132 11.11 -2.32 0.45
CA TRP A 132 10.79 -1.61 -0.78
C TRP A 132 10.38 -2.56 -1.92
N ASN A 133 11.15 -3.61 -2.15
CA ASN A 133 10.90 -4.54 -3.25
C ASN A 133 9.59 -5.32 -3.11
N ILE A 134 9.07 -5.42 -1.89
CA ILE A 134 7.84 -6.16 -1.59
C ILE A 134 6.62 -5.25 -1.74
N PHE A 135 6.67 -4.04 -1.17
CA PHE A 135 5.50 -3.23 -0.91
C PHE A 135 5.41 -1.93 -1.70
N TYR A 136 6.50 -1.43 -2.32
CA TYR A 136 6.47 -0.12 -2.95
C TYR A 136 6.36 -0.20 -4.46
N GLY A 137 5.50 0.64 -5.01
CA GLY A 137 5.40 0.96 -6.42
C GLY A 137 5.79 2.41 -6.70
N ILE A 138 5.73 2.80 -7.97
CA ILE A 138 5.99 4.17 -8.41
C ILE A 138 4.81 4.63 -9.25
N HIS A 139 4.21 5.73 -8.89
CA HIS A 139 3.33 6.47 -9.76
C HIS A 139 4.01 7.75 -10.27
N ILE A 140 3.47 8.31 -11.31
CA ILE A 140 3.93 9.55 -11.94
C ILE A 140 2.79 10.55 -11.87
N SER A 141 3.03 11.65 -11.19
CA SER A 141 2.16 12.81 -11.19
C SER A 141 2.58 13.75 -12.32
N GLN A 142 1.65 14.06 -13.22
CA GLN A 142 1.85 14.95 -14.37
C GLN A 142 0.98 16.17 -14.21
N LEU A 143 1.56 17.35 -14.34
CA LEU A 143 0.86 18.62 -14.39
C LEU A 143 1.00 19.25 -15.77
N VAL A 144 -0.11 19.58 -16.38
CA VAL A 144 -0.18 20.20 -17.71
C VAL A 144 -0.95 21.51 -17.60
N SER A 145 -0.36 22.61 -18.06
CA SER A 145 -1.02 23.91 -18.09
C SER A 145 -2.27 23.88 -18.98
N ILE A 146 -3.39 24.35 -18.48
CA ILE A 146 -4.63 24.49 -19.29
C ILE A 146 -4.48 25.63 -20.29
N LYS A 147 -3.73 26.68 -19.95
CA LYS A 147 -3.55 27.85 -20.81
C LYS A 147 -2.70 27.56 -22.05
N THR A 148 -1.67 26.74 -21.90
CA THR A 148 -0.65 26.54 -22.95
C THR A 148 -0.58 25.12 -23.48
N ASP A 149 -1.30 24.19 -22.83
CA ASP A 149 -1.24 22.73 -23.07
C ASP A 149 0.19 22.16 -22.98
N ARG A 150 1.06 22.82 -22.22
CA ARG A 150 2.45 22.39 -22.02
C ARG A 150 2.61 21.68 -20.69
N MET A 151 3.48 20.69 -20.68
CA MET A 151 3.89 19.99 -19.44
C MET A 151 4.56 21.00 -18.50
N MET A 152 4.04 21.14 -17.29
CA MET A 152 4.62 21.94 -16.21
C MET A 152 5.57 21.10 -15.38
N SER A 153 5.16 19.87 -15.02
CA SER A 153 6.00 18.94 -14.28
C SER A 153 5.61 17.48 -14.54
N MET A 154 6.59 16.60 -14.37
CA MET A 154 6.41 15.15 -14.37
C MET A 154 7.25 14.57 -13.23
N THR A 155 6.61 14.12 -12.16
CA THR A 155 7.28 13.75 -10.91
C THR A 155 6.96 12.29 -10.56
N PRO A 156 7.98 11.40 -10.59
CA PRO A 156 7.84 10.06 -10.02
C PRO A 156 7.80 10.11 -8.51
N GLU A 157 6.81 9.43 -7.93
CA GLU A 157 6.62 9.34 -6.49
C GLU A 157 6.41 7.89 -6.07
N PRO A 158 7.11 7.41 -5.03
CA PRO A 158 6.86 6.10 -4.48
C PRO A 158 5.54 6.08 -3.71
N PHE A 159 4.87 4.94 -3.72
CA PHE A 159 3.69 4.70 -2.90
C PHE A 159 3.71 3.29 -2.30
N PHE A 160 3.06 3.16 -1.15
CA PHE A 160 2.84 1.89 -0.47
C PHE A 160 1.37 1.48 -0.53
N ILE A 161 0.45 2.38 -0.18
CA ILE A 161 -1.00 2.16 -0.20
C ILE A 161 -1.62 3.04 -1.28
N ILE A 162 -2.55 2.48 -2.06
CA ILE A 162 -3.39 3.24 -2.97
C ILE A 162 -4.74 3.48 -2.30
N ASN A 163 -5.09 4.75 -2.08
CA ASN A 163 -6.36 5.14 -1.50
C ASN A 163 -7.38 5.44 -2.60
N LEU A 164 -8.19 4.45 -2.97
CA LEU A 164 -9.15 4.55 -4.06
C LEU A 164 -10.42 5.30 -3.65
N PRO A 165 -10.88 6.29 -4.43
CA PRO A 165 -12.19 6.88 -4.26
C PRO A 165 -13.29 5.92 -4.73
N ILE A 166 -14.51 6.10 -4.21
CA ILE A 166 -15.71 5.36 -4.65
C ILE A 166 -16.52 6.25 -5.61
N PRO A 167 -16.81 5.82 -6.84
CA PRO A 167 -17.70 6.55 -7.75
C PRO A 167 -19.08 6.78 -7.13
N GLN A 168 -19.57 8.03 -7.19
CA GLN A 168 -20.85 8.41 -6.56
C GLN A 168 -22.06 8.00 -7.41
N ASP A 169 -21.92 7.96 -8.72
CA ASP A 169 -23.01 7.75 -9.68
C ASP A 169 -23.28 6.26 -9.95
N ASN A 170 -22.44 5.37 -9.48
CA ASN A 170 -22.60 3.93 -9.64
C ASN A 170 -23.09 3.28 -8.34
N LYS A 171 -24.23 2.59 -8.40
CA LYS A 171 -24.83 1.93 -7.23
C LYS A 171 -24.08 0.66 -6.79
N MET A 172 -23.27 0.09 -7.65
CA MET A 172 -22.46 -1.11 -7.37
C MET A 172 -21.16 -1.04 -8.17
N PRO A 173 -20.24 -0.12 -7.79
CA PRO A 173 -18.97 0.03 -8.49
C PRO A 173 -18.07 -1.17 -8.25
N SER A 174 -17.26 -1.49 -9.25
CA SER A 174 -16.15 -2.42 -9.09
C SER A 174 -14.89 -1.71 -8.60
N ILE A 175 -13.90 -2.48 -8.13
CA ILE A 175 -12.58 -1.95 -7.80
C ILE A 175 -11.91 -1.31 -9.04
N ILE A 176 -12.22 -1.80 -10.24
CA ILE A 176 -11.74 -1.22 -11.50
C ILE A 176 -12.34 0.17 -11.73
N ASP A 177 -13.62 0.38 -11.45
CA ASP A 177 -14.24 1.71 -11.52
C ASP A 177 -13.60 2.68 -10.53
N CYS A 178 -13.20 2.18 -9.36
CA CYS A 178 -12.46 2.98 -8.38
C CYS A 178 -11.05 3.35 -8.87
N PHE A 179 -10.35 2.44 -9.58
CA PHE A 179 -9.07 2.74 -10.23
C PHE A 179 -9.24 3.72 -11.38
N ASP A 180 -10.28 3.57 -12.23
CA ASP A 180 -10.56 4.49 -13.32
C ASP A 180 -10.76 5.92 -12.78
N LEU A 181 -11.55 6.07 -11.72
CA LEU A 181 -11.75 7.37 -11.05
C LEU A 181 -10.45 7.90 -10.41
N TYR A 182 -9.59 7.02 -9.87
CA TYR A 182 -8.32 7.43 -9.24
C TYR A 182 -7.33 8.02 -10.24
N VAL A 183 -7.30 7.52 -11.48
CA VAL A 183 -6.42 8.00 -12.55
C VAL A 183 -7.08 9.03 -13.45
N GLU A 184 -8.34 9.37 -13.22
CA GLU A 184 -9.05 10.40 -13.97
C GLU A 184 -8.35 11.74 -13.86
N CYS A 185 -8.40 12.51 -14.92
CA CYS A 185 -7.80 13.84 -14.99
C CYS A 185 -8.49 14.79 -14.02
N GLU A 186 -7.76 15.29 -13.05
CA GLU A 186 -8.22 16.31 -12.10
C GLU A 186 -7.92 17.71 -12.63
N ILE A 187 -8.92 18.60 -12.60
CA ILE A 187 -8.74 20.01 -12.95
C ILE A 187 -8.39 20.78 -11.66
N MET A 188 -7.20 21.35 -11.65
CA MET A 188 -6.70 22.19 -10.59
C MET A 188 -6.96 23.65 -10.96
N ASP A 189 -8.04 24.25 -10.45
CA ASP A 189 -8.44 25.63 -10.74
C ASP A 189 -8.83 26.41 -9.47
N GLY A 190 -9.20 27.68 -9.60
CA GLY A 190 -9.57 28.54 -8.48
C GLY A 190 -8.46 28.59 -7.43
N ASP A 191 -8.79 28.25 -6.19
CA ASP A 191 -7.85 28.22 -5.07
C ASP A 191 -6.79 27.11 -5.19
N ASN A 192 -7.07 26.08 -6.03
CA ASN A 192 -6.18 24.94 -6.29
C ASN A 192 -5.23 25.18 -7.48
N CYS A 193 -5.18 26.39 -8.06
CA CYS A 193 -4.21 26.71 -9.11
C CYS A 193 -2.77 26.39 -8.71
N ILE A 194 -2.02 25.83 -9.65
CA ILE A 194 -0.64 25.38 -9.44
C ILE A 194 0.34 26.48 -9.84
N PHE A 195 1.39 26.67 -9.05
CA PHE A 195 2.47 27.59 -9.39
C PHE A 195 3.30 27.02 -10.55
N ASN A 196 3.38 27.79 -11.63
CA ASN A 196 4.19 27.44 -12.80
C ASN A 196 5.56 28.13 -12.69
N GLU A 197 6.61 27.33 -12.47
CA GLU A 197 7.99 27.84 -12.31
C GLU A 197 8.50 28.56 -13.59
N ILE A 198 7.94 28.23 -14.76
CA ILE A 198 8.36 28.83 -16.04
C ILE A 198 7.79 30.24 -16.19
N THR A 199 6.53 30.44 -15.80
CA THR A 199 5.84 31.73 -15.92
C THR A 199 5.95 32.60 -14.67
N GLY A 200 6.28 31.98 -13.51
CA GLY A 200 6.32 32.66 -12.20
C GLY A 200 4.94 32.96 -11.62
N GLU A 201 3.85 32.41 -12.16
CA GLU A 201 2.47 32.67 -11.78
C GLU A 201 1.72 31.39 -11.39
N LYS A 202 0.65 31.55 -10.58
CA LYS A 202 -0.33 30.48 -10.38
C LYS A 202 -1.27 30.40 -11.56
N GLU A 203 -1.46 29.21 -12.09
CA GLU A 203 -2.36 28.98 -13.22
C GLU A 203 -3.14 27.65 -13.09
N PRO A 204 -4.28 27.53 -13.77
CA PRO A 204 -5.03 26.30 -13.83
C PRO A 204 -4.24 25.20 -14.55
N ALA A 205 -4.30 23.99 -14.01
CA ALA A 205 -3.59 22.83 -14.56
C ALA A 205 -4.47 21.58 -14.58
N LYS A 206 -4.18 20.68 -15.51
CA LYS A 206 -4.65 19.30 -15.52
C LYS A 206 -3.65 18.46 -14.75
N LYS A 207 -4.13 17.70 -13.76
CA LYS A 207 -3.33 16.74 -13.02
C LYS A 207 -3.72 15.33 -13.44
N ASN A 208 -2.75 14.55 -13.89
CA ASN A 208 -2.93 13.15 -14.26
C ASN A 208 -2.01 12.28 -13.41
N ILE A 209 -2.52 11.12 -12.98
CA ILE A 209 -1.74 10.10 -12.28
C ILE A 209 -1.68 8.86 -13.16
N THR A 210 -0.48 8.33 -13.38
CA THR A 210 -0.25 7.05 -14.05
C THR A 210 0.74 6.22 -13.23
N PHE A 211 0.73 4.90 -13.38
CA PHE A 211 1.69 4.05 -12.69
C PHE A 211 2.87 3.73 -13.60
N TRP A 212 4.10 3.96 -13.13
CA TRP A 212 5.30 3.40 -13.72
C TRP A 212 5.42 1.91 -13.40
N SER A 213 5.24 1.57 -12.12
CA SER A 213 5.29 0.19 -11.64
C SER A 213 4.38 0.00 -10.43
N LEU A 214 3.83 -1.21 -10.29
CA LEU A 214 3.09 -1.62 -9.12
C LEU A 214 3.91 -2.64 -8.29
N PRO A 215 3.72 -2.70 -6.95
CA PRO A 215 4.50 -3.58 -6.07
C PRO A 215 4.17 -5.06 -6.23
N THR A 216 5.00 -5.93 -5.65
CA THR A 216 4.71 -7.37 -5.54
C THR A 216 3.48 -7.62 -4.66
N ILE A 217 3.41 -6.94 -3.54
CA ILE A 217 2.24 -6.88 -2.66
C ILE A 217 1.58 -5.54 -2.79
N LEU A 218 0.43 -5.52 -3.45
CA LEU A 218 -0.38 -4.33 -3.67
C LEU A 218 -1.38 -4.17 -2.54
N VAL A 219 -1.29 -3.07 -1.81
CA VAL A 219 -2.24 -2.70 -0.76
C VAL A 219 -3.15 -1.59 -1.29
N VAL A 220 -4.43 -1.86 -1.25
CA VAL A 220 -5.47 -0.92 -1.71
C VAL A 220 -6.42 -0.63 -0.57
N ASP A 221 -6.62 0.64 -0.27
CA ASP A 221 -7.59 1.13 0.69
C ASP A 221 -8.73 1.85 -0.03
N ILE A 222 -9.95 1.69 0.45
CA ILE A 222 -11.13 2.35 -0.12
C ILE A 222 -11.51 3.54 0.76
N LYS A 223 -11.57 4.74 0.19
CA LYS A 223 -12.00 5.97 0.86
C LYS A 223 -13.49 5.92 1.20
N ARG A 224 -13.84 5.19 2.28
CA ARG A 224 -15.22 5.04 2.71
C ARG A 224 -15.75 6.20 3.53
N PHE A 225 -14.90 7.01 4.15
CA PHE A 225 -15.31 8.16 4.96
C PHE A 225 -15.19 9.44 4.14
N ASN A 226 -16.28 10.23 4.13
CA ASN A 226 -16.29 11.55 3.50
C ASN A 226 -15.85 12.65 4.49
N SER A 227 -15.75 13.90 4.01
CA SER A 227 -15.38 15.07 4.83
C SER A 227 -16.31 15.34 6.02
N SER A 228 -17.54 14.81 5.99
CA SER A 228 -18.50 14.88 7.10
C SER A 228 -18.44 13.66 8.03
N ASN A 229 -17.37 12.86 7.95
CA ASN A 229 -17.16 11.64 8.73
C ASN A 229 -18.28 10.57 8.57
N ARG A 230 -19.07 10.66 7.50
CA ARG A 230 -20.07 9.64 7.18
C ARG A 230 -19.43 8.52 6.38
N LYS A 231 -19.68 7.28 6.81
CA LYS A 231 -19.19 6.09 6.14
C LYS A 231 -20.06 5.74 4.93
N ASN A 232 -19.46 5.65 3.76
CA ASN A 232 -20.08 5.06 2.58
C ASN A 232 -20.10 3.53 2.71
N GLN A 233 -21.30 2.94 2.76
CA GLN A 233 -21.52 1.49 2.93
C GLN A 233 -21.85 0.79 1.61
N ILE A 234 -21.65 1.45 0.48
CA ILE A 234 -21.90 0.83 -0.83
C ILE A 234 -21.00 -0.40 -1.02
N LEU A 235 -21.55 -1.44 -1.62
CA LEU A 235 -20.76 -2.58 -2.04
C LEU A 235 -19.85 -2.16 -3.20
N VAL A 236 -18.56 -2.31 -3.01
CA VAL A 236 -17.56 -2.25 -4.09
C VAL A 236 -17.26 -3.71 -4.45
N ASP A 237 -17.54 -4.09 -5.69
CA ASP A 237 -17.22 -5.43 -6.19
C ASP A 237 -15.73 -5.55 -6.48
N PHE A 238 -15.13 -6.68 -6.13
CA PHE A 238 -13.70 -6.92 -6.35
C PHE A 238 -13.40 -8.40 -6.62
N PRO A 239 -12.51 -8.70 -7.58
CA PRO A 239 -12.17 -10.07 -7.90
C PRO A 239 -11.25 -10.67 -6.83
N LEU A 240 -11.50 -11.94 -6.47
CA LEU A 240 -10.58 -12.69 -5.61
C LEU A 240 -9.35 -13.19 -6.39
N THR A 241 -9.46 -13.27 -7.70
CA THR A 241 -8.37 -13.71 -8.58
C THR A 241 -8.37 -12.89 -9.87
N ASN A 242 -7.19 -12.77 -10.48
CA ASN A 242 -7.05 -12.18 -11.81
C ASN A 242 -7.42 -10.69 -11.91
N LEU A 243 -7.12 -9.89 -10.88
CA LEU A 243 -7.19 -8.44 -10.98
C LEU A 243 -6.11 -7.96 -11.95
N ASN A 244 -6.50 -7.59 -13.16
CA ASN A 244 -5.59 -7.12 -14.20
C ASN A 244 -5.51 -5.59 -14.17
N LEU A 245 -4.34 -5.07 -13.84
CA LEU A 245 -4.06 -3.62 -13.75
C LEU A 245 -3.12 -3.12 -14.87
N SER A 246 -2.85 -3.94 -15.89
CA SER A 246 -1.93 -3.60 -16.98
C SER A 246 -2.30 -2.30 -17.71
N LYS A 247 -3.60 -1.98 -17.82
CA LYS A 247 -4.07 -0.74 -18.49
C LYS A 247 -3.62 0.55 -17.79
N TYR A 248 -3.32 0.48 -16.50
CA TYR A 248 -2.90 1.65 -15.69
C TYR A 248 -1.39 1.85 -15.65
N VAL A 249 -0.61 0.87 -16.14
CA VAL A 249 0.84 0.89 -16.08
C VAL A 249 1.44 1.28 -17.41
N ILE A 250 2.31 2.29 -17.41
CA ILE A 250 3.04 2.75 -18.60
C ILE A 250 4.49 2.23 -18.65
N GLY A 251 4.99 1.65 -17.55
CA GLY A 251 6.33 1.07 -17.47
C GLY A 251 6.52 -0.20 -18.31
N TYR A 252 7.67 -0.83 -18.13
CA TYR A 252 8.00 -2.08 -18.81
C TYR A 252 7.20 -3.25 -18.26
N ASN A 253 6.99 -4.29 -19.10
CA ASN A 253 6.31 -5.54 -18.72
C ASN A 253 4.94 -5.33 -18.09
N LYS A 254 4.18 -4.35 -18.56
CA LYS A 254 2.87 -3.98 -18.00
C LYS A 254 1.89 -5.16 -17.91
N GLU A 255 1.98 -6.14 -18.81
CA GLU A 255 1.11 -7.33 -18.81
C GLU A 255 1.37 -8.27 -17.61
N SER A 256 2.46 -8.06 -16.88
CA SER A 256 2.77 -8.83 -15.65
C SER A 256 1.99 -8.37 -14.43
N TYR A 257 1.27 -7.22 -14.50
CA TYR A 257 0.55 -6.68 -13.34
C TYR A 257 -0.85 -7.26 -13.21
N VAL A 258 -0.88 -8.56 -12.96
CA VAL A 258 -2.07 -9.35 -12.65
C VAL A 258 -1.94 -9.88 -11.22
N TYR A 259 -3.02 -9.74 -10.44
CA TYR A 259 -2.98 -9.95 -9.00
C TYR A 259 -4.06 -10.92 -8.52
N ASP A 260 -3.77 -11.67 -7.46
CA ASP A 260 -4.72 -12.47 -6.70
C ASP A 260 -4.86 -11.94 -5.27
N LEU A 261 -6.08 -11.84 -4.80
CA LEU A 261 -6.39 -11.42 -3.45
C LEU A 261 -5.99 -12.51 -2.46
N TYR A 262 -5.30 -12.13 -1.38
CA TYR A 262 -5.01 -13.05 -0.28
C TYR A 262 -5.46 -12.53 1.08
N GLY A 263 -5.85 -11.25 1.18
CA GLY A 263 -6.32 -10.68 2.42
C GLY A 263 -7.29 -9.51 2.21
N VAL A 264 -8.33 -9.46 3.03
CA VAL A 264 -9.27 -8.34 3.13
C VAL A 264 -9.41 -7.96 4.59
N CYS A 265 -9.16 -6.71 4.91
CA CYS A 265 -9.52 -6.15 6.20
C CYS A 265 -10.91 -5.53 6.10
N ASN A 266 -11.81 -5.93 6.97
CA ASN A 266 -13.15 -5.39 7.09
C ASN A 266 -13.22 -4.39 8.23
N HIS A 267 -14.01 -3.34 8.06
CA HIS A 267 -14.32 -2.39 9.13
C HIS A 267 -15.83 -2.29 9.34
N SER A 268 -16.28 -2.42 10.57
CA SER A 268 -17.67 -2.19 11.01
C SER A 268 -17.68 -1.10 12.05
N GLY A 269 -18.54 -0.08 11.91
CA GLY A 269 -18.62 1.04 12.84
C GLY A 269 -18.49 2.40 12.16
N SER A 270 -18.08 3.40 12.93
CA SER A 270 -17.93 4.80 12.54
C SER A 270 -16.47 5.28 12.64
N VAL A 271 -16.21 6.56 12.35
CA VAL A 271 -14.89 7.20 12.58
C VAL A 271 -14.51 7.23 14.06
N LEU A 272 -15.53 7.34 14.96
CA LEU A 272 -15.30 7.44 16.40
C LEU A 272 -15.06 6.09 17.08
N GLY A 273 -15.25 5.00 16.35
CA GLY A 273 -15.03 3.67 16.87
C GLY A 273 -15.65 2.59 15.99
N GLY A 274 -15.05 1.45 15.99
CA GLY A 274 -15.47 0.33 15.16
C GLY A 274 -14.76 -0.96 15.52
N HIS A 275 -14.94 -1.95 14.68
CA HIS A 275 -14.31 -3.26 14.84
C HIS A 275 -13.73 -3.71 13.50
N TYR A 276 -12.48 -4.16 13.55
CA TYR A 276 -11.78 -4.73 12.39
C TYR A 276 -11.78 -6.25 12.46
N THR A 277 -12.13 -6.88 11.35
CA THR A 277 -11.95 -8.31 11.12
C THR A 277 -11.20 -8.52 9.80
N SER A 278 -10.76 -9.73 9.52
CA SER A 278 -10.14 -10.01 8.22
C SER A 278 -10.54 -11.35 7.67
N PHE A 279 -10.65 -11.42 6.34
CA PHE A 279 -10.60 -12.67 5.59
C PHE A 279 -9.20 -12.84 5.02
N VAL A 280 -8.60 -13.99 5.23
CA VAL A 280 -7.24 -14.26 4.75
C VAL A 280 -7.20 -15.64 4.12
N LYS A 281 -6.57 -15.72 2.93
CA LYS A 281 -6.36 -16.95 2.21
C LYS A 281 -5.08 -17.61 2.70
N ASN A 282 -5.20 -18.81 3.25
CA ASN A 282 -4.08 -19.58 3.77
C ASN A 282 -3.35 -20.39 2.67
N ALA A 283 -2.22 -20.99 3.00
CA ALA A 283 -1.40 -21.81 2.10
C ALA A 283 -2.12 -23.06 1.55
N ASN A 284 -3.19 -23.51 2.21
CA ASN A 284 -4.07 -24.59 1.75
C ASN A 284 -5.15 -24.11 0.76
N ASP A 285 -5.03 -22.90 0.22
CA ASP A 285 -5.98 -22.25 -0.67
C ASP A 285 -7.39 -21.98 -0.10
N LYS A 286 -7.59 -22.18 1.20
CA LYS A 286 -8.86 -21.91 1.87
C LYS A 286 -8.85 -20.53 2.51
N TRP A 287 -10.04 -19.92 2.57
CA TRP A 287 -10.26 -18.65 3.23
C TRP A 287 -10.67 -18.83 4.69
N TYR A 288 -10.08 -18.03 5.56
CA TYR A 288 -10.36 -18.00 6.99
C TYR A 288 -10.80 -16.61 7.42
N HIS A 289 -11.82 -16.55 8.27
CA HIS A 289 -12.28 -15.34 8.91
C HIS A 289 -11.62 -15.21 10.28
N TYR A 290 -10.88 -14.13 10.48
CA TYR A 290 -10.22 -13.78 11.73
C TYR A 290 -11.00 -12.66 12.42
N ASN A 291 -11.45 -12.92 13.63
CA ASN A 291 -12.16 -11.99 14.49
C ASN A 291 -11.61 -12.14 15.92
N ASP A 292 -10.66 -11.27 16.28
CA ASP A 292 -9.88 -11.33 17.52
C ASP A 292 -9.25 -12.72 17.74
N SER A 293 -9.69 -13.43 18.77
CA SER A 293 -9.25 -14.79 19.10
C SER A 293 -10.00 -15.89 18.36
N SER A 294 -11.06 -15.55 17.64
CA SER A 294 -11.87 -16.50 16.88
C SER A 294 -11.40 -16.62 15.43
N VAL A 295 -11.17 -17.84 14.98
CA VAL A 295 -10.81 -18.15 13.61
C VAL A 295 -11.79 -19.19 13.06
N THR A 296 -12.45 -18.86 11.97
CA THR A 296 -13.39 -19.78 11.30
C THR A 296 -13.00 -19.95 9.84
N GLU A 297 -13.10 -21.18 9.33
CA GLU A 297 -12.90 -21.45 7.91
C GLU A 297 -14.03 -20.79 7.11
N GLN A 298 -13.68 -19.95 6.15
CA GLN A 298 -14.64 -19.29 5.29
C GLN A 298 -14.70 -20.00 3.94
N VAL A 299 -15.89 -20.41 3.57
CA VAL A 299 -16.12 -21.23 2.37
C VAL A 299 -16.81 -20.43 1.25
N GLN A 300 -17.58 -19.38 1.61
CA GLN A 300 -18.41 -18.67 0.64
C GLN A 300 -17.79 -17.33 0.22
N THR A 301 -17.62 -17.17 -1.08
CA THR A 301 -17.06 -15.94 -1.69
C THR A 301 -17.89 -14.70 -1.36
N GLU A 302 -19.22 -14.86 -1.31
CA GLU A 302 -20.20 -13.78 -1.04
C GLU A 302 -20.02 -13.17 0.35
N GLN A 303 -19.40 -13.88 1.27
CA GLN A 303 -19.08 -13.34 2.59
C GLN A 303 -17.81 -12.50 2.58
N ILE A 304 -16.89 -12.79 1.64
CA ILE A 304 -15.65 -12.03 1.47
C ILE A 304 -15.94 -10.70 0.77
N VAL A 305 -16.72 -10.75 -0.34
CA VAL A 305 -17.13 -9.54 -1.08
C VAL A 305 -18.32 -8.91 -0.37
N SER A 306 -18.05 -7.88 0.43
CA SER A 306 -19.06 -7.27 1.27
C SER A 306 -18.87 -5.75 1.43
N PRO A 307 -19.91 -4.99 1.82
CA PRO A 307 -19.80 -3.55 2.09
C PRO A 307 -18.85 -3.21 3.25
N LYS A 308 -18.42 -4.21 4.03
CA LYS A 308 -17.47 -4.03 5.14
C LYS A 308 -16.03 -4.00 4.68
N ALA A 309 -15.75 -4.52 3.48
CA ALA A 309 -14.39 -4.55 2.92
C ALA A 309 -13.82 -3.13 2.86
N TYR A 310 -12.67 -2.94 3.51
CA TYR A 310 -12.04 -1.64 3.74
C TYR A 310 -10.67 -1.56 3.08
N CYS A 311 -9.80 -2.55 3.34
CA CYS A 311 -8.46 -2.60 2.76
C CYS A 311 -8.15 -3.99 2.22
N PHE A 312 -7.54 -4.02 1.05
CA PHE A 312 -7.28 -5.23 0.25
C PHE A 312 -5.80 -5.45 0.10
N PHE A 313 -5.39 -6.73 0.18
CA PHE A 313 -4.02 -7.16 -0.02
C PHE A 313 -3.98 -8.13 -1.19
N TYR A 314 -3.42 -7.67 -2.30
CA TYR A 314 -3.27 -8.42 -3.53
C TYR A 314 -1.82 -8.83 -3.74
N ARG A 315 -1.61 -10.07 -4.16
CA ARG A 315 -0.29 -10.62 -4.52
C ARG A 315 -0.15 -10.69 -6.02
N LYS A 316 0.95 -10.16 -6.56
CA LYS A 316 1.27 -10.26 -7.97
C LYS A 316 1.46 -11.70 -8.38
N ARG A 317 0.83 -12.12 -9.49
CA ARG A 317 1.04 -13.45 -10.05
C ARG A 317 2.45 -13.59 -10.61
N THR A 318 3.08 -14.70 -10.32
CA THR A 318 4.30 -15.11 -11.04
C THR A 318 3.86 -15.70 -12.37
N ILE A 319 4.18 -15.05 -13.47
CA ILE A 319 4.01 -15.62 -14.81
C ILE A 319 5.08 -16.71 -14.93
N LYS A 320 4.64 -17.96 -15.03
CA LYS A 320 5.53 -19.10 -15.28
C LYS A 320 5.93 -19.14 -16.75
#